data_76896cfb485188cd35c166e844d472ef
#
_entry.id   76896cfb485188cd35c166e844d472ef
#
_cell.length_a   1.000
_cell.length_b   1.000
_cell.length_c   1.000
_cell.angle_alpha   90.00
_cell.angle_beta   90.00
_cell.angle_gamma   90.00
#
_symmetry.space_group_name_H-M   'P 1'
#
loop_
_entity.id
_entity.type
_entity.pdbx_description
1 polymer ?
#
loop_
_entity_poly.entity_id
_entity_poly.type
_entity_poly.pdbx_seq_one_letter_code
_entity_poly.pdbx_strand_id
1 'polypeptide(L)'
;MKRLDETEDPRRRLLIQALAAGLLSAGLPGVNALAAGIFGSRPTRLAAGQSIYRISGHATVNGKEAMPDTRIIPGDTVQTAKDSEIIFVVNSHAMILRDDSHLVIETELKKTAQKNTEEKSPASLLITGLRILTGKLLSVSRDTPIRVTTATATLGIRGTGFYVESDPALTYFCTCYGTADVAAIADPGSKTTIESKHHDRPLYIASDAERGKSIRNAPFINHTDQELALIEALVGRTTPFVFENDAYSAPRRDY
;
A
#
# COMPACT_ATOMS: atom_id res chain seq x y z
N MET A 1 39.79 3.01 24.92
CA MET A 1 39.20 3.10 23.59
C MET A 1 38.92 1.69 23.07
N LYS A 2 37.70 1.18 23.27
CA LYS A 2 37.28 -0.14 22.73
C LYS A 2 36.65 0.12 21.37
N ARG A 3 37.19 -0.50 20.31
CA ARG A 3 36.54 -0.57 19.00
C ARG A 3 35.33 -1.47 19.14
N LEU A 4 34.18 -0.99 18.74
CA LEU A 4 32.98 -1.80 18.55
C LEU A 4 33.18 -2.59 17.26
N ASP A 5 33.31 -3.91 17.38
CA ASP A 5 33.24 -4.84 16.25
C ASP A 5 31.82 -4.76 15.67
N GLU A 6 31.70 -4.15 14.51
CA GLU A 6 30.51 -4.27 13.66
C GLU A 6 30.41 -5.73 13.23
N THR A 7 29.43 -6.44 13.71
CA THR A 7 29.06 -7.77 13.21
C THR A 7 28.54 -7.61 11.78
N GLU A 8 29.44 -7.74 10.81
CA GLU A 8 29.08 -7.75 9.39
C GLU A 8 28.12 -8.91 9.10
N ASP A 9 26.96 -8.58 8.50
CA ASP A 9 25.96 -9.56 8.04
C ASP A 9 26.63 -10.57 7.09
N PRO A 10 26.65 -11.88 7.42
CA PRO A 10 27.32 -12.90 6.61
C PRO A 10 26.79 -12.98 5.17
N ARG A 11 25.56 -12.53 4.90
CA ARG A 11 24.98 -12.45 3.55
C ARG A 11 25.62 -11.33 2.72
N ARG A 12 25.94 -10.22 3.37
CA ARG A 12 26.63 -9.09 2.74
C ARG A 12 28.06 -9.46 2.35
N ARG A 13 28.73 -10.24 3.18
CA ARG A 13 30.09 -10.75 2.95
C ARG A 13 30.15 -11.73 1.77
N LEU A 14 29.14 -12.62 1.66
CA LEU A 14 28.98 -13.53 0.51
C LEU A 14 28.74 -12.79 -0.80
N LEU A 15 27.93 -11.74 -0.79
CA LEU A 15 27.67 -10.90 -1.99
C LEU A 15 28.94 -10.16 -2.45
N ILE A 16 29.70 -9.60 -1.52
CA ILE A 16 30.97 -8.90 -1.84
C ILE A 16 32.02 -9.89 -2.36
N GLN A 17 32.10 -11.09 -1.78
CA GLN A 17 33.03 -12.13 -2.25
C GLN A 17 32.65 -12.68 -3.63
N ALA A 18 31.36 -12.83 -3.94
CA ALA A 18 30.88 -13.23 -5.27
C ALA A 18 31.17 -12.18 -6.34
N LEU A 19 31.08 -10.89 -6.00
CA LEU A 19 31.48 -9.79 -6.89
C LEU A 19 33.01 -9.69 -7.09
N ALA A 20 33.80 -9.91 -6.04
CA ALA A 20 35.26 -9.88 -6.08
C ALA A 20 35.88 -11.09 -6.81
N ALA A 21 35.18 -12.23 -6.86
CA ALA A 21 35.64 -13.45 -7.50
C ALA A 21 35.50 -13.44 -9.04
N GLY A 22 35.07 -12.33 -9.66
CA GLY A 22 35.06 -12.15 -11.11
C GLY A 22 34.19 -13.15 -11.89
N LEU A 23 33.17 -13.72 -11.28
CA LEU A 23 32.22 -14.65 -11.92
C LEU A 23 31.24 -13.99 -12.93
N LEU A 24 31.56 -12.77 -13.36
CA LEU A 24 30.93 -12.12 -14.51
C LEU A 24 31.81 -12.31 -15.76
N SER A 25 31.99 -13.56 -16.21
CA SER A 25 32.57 -13.79 -17.52
C SER A 25 31.51 -13.55 -18.59
N ALA A 26 31.76 -12.54 -19.39
CA ALA A 26 31.03 -12.25 -20.61
C ALA A 26 31.13 -13.46 -21.56
N GLY A 27 30.01 -13.96 -22.05
CA GLY A 27 30.04 -14.75 -23.29
C GLY A 27 29.25 -16.05 -23.37
N LEU A 28 28.35 -16.39 -22.43
CA LEU A 28 27.47 -17.54 -22.60
C LEU A 28 26.00 -17.12 -22.83
N PRO A 29 25.34 -17.58 -23.90
CA PRO A 29 23.92 -17.32 -24.14
C PRO A 29 23.07 -18.12 -23.15
N GLY A 30 22.77 -17.58 -22.01
CA GLY A 30 22.07 -18.23 -20.91
C GLY A 30 22.22 -17.49 -19.57
N VAL A 31 23.24 -16.63 -19.46
CA VAL A 31 23.57 -15.92 -18.20
C VAL A 31 22.60 -14.78 -17.89
N ASN A 32 21.90 -14.26 -18.91
CA ASN A 32 20.90 -13.21 -18.71
C ASN A 32 19.68 -13.64 -17.89
N ALA A 33 19.32 -14.92 -17.93
CA ALA A 33 18.21 -15.46 -17.15
C ALA A 33 18.58 -15.62 -15.66
N LEU A 34 19.85 -15.94 -15.35
CA LEU A 34 20.34 -16.06 -13.97
C LEU A 34 20.53 -14.69 -13.31
N ALA A 35 21.01 -13.68 -14.06
CA ALA A 35 21.17 -12.33 -13.55
C ALA A 35 19.82 -11.67 -13.21
N ALA A 36 18.78 -11.91 -14.02
CA ALA A 36 17.43 -11.44 -13.73
C ALA A 36 16.84 -12.06 -12.44
N GLY A 37 17.22 -13.32 -12.13
CA GLY A 37 16.81 -13.99 -10.90
C GLY A 37 17.53 -13.50 -9.64
N ILE A 38 18.77 -12.98 -9.76
CA ILE A 38 19.59 -12.51 -8.62
C ILE A 38 19.29 -11.04 -8.28
N PHE A 39 19.03 -10.19 -9.30
CA PHE A 39 18.79 -8.76 -9.10
C PHE A 39 17.29 -8.38 -9.10
N GLY A 40 16.39 -9.35 -9.26
CA GLY A 40 14.96 -9.13 -9.37
C GLY A 40 14.58 -8.39 -10.66
N SER A 41 13.48 -8.75 -11.28
CA SER A 41 12.88 -7.93 -12.35
C SER A 41 12.27 -6.67 -11.74
N ARG A 42 12.37 -5.53 -12.44
CA ARG A 42 11.60 -4.34 -12.04
C ARG A 42 10.13 -4.70 -11.99
N PRO A 43 9.41 -4.26 -10.94
CA PRO A 43 7.98 -4.49 -10.86
C PRO A 43 7.31 -3.94 -12.12
N THR A 44 6.49 -4.76 -12.73
CA THR A 44 5.70 -4.39 -13.92
C THR A 44 4.21 -4.54 -13.59
N ARG A 45 3.36 -4.05 -14.48
CA ARG A 45 1.92 -4.21 -14.33
C ARG A 45 1.57 -5.68 -14.10
N LEU A 46 0.72 -5.93 -13.11
CA LEU A 46 0.24 -7.27 -12.80
C LEU A 46 -0.57 -7.83 -13.99
N ALA A 47 -0.40 -9.11 -14.25
CA ALA A 47 -1.08 -9.77 -15.37
C ALA A 47 -2.61 -9.70 -15.23
N ALA A 48 -3.31 -9.61 -16.34
CA ALA A 48 -4.76 -9.56 -16.34
C ALA A 48 -5.33 -10.83 -15.67
N GLY A 49 -6.27 -10.64 -14.73
CA GLY A 49 -6.88 -11.72 -13.96
C GLY A 49 -6.12 -12.14 -12.70
N GLN A 50 -4.88 -11.69 -12.52
CA GLN A 50 -4.13 -11.87 -11.30
C GLN A 50 -4.44 -10.71 -10.33
N SER A 51 -4.67 -11.03 -9.05
CA SER A 51 -4.88 -10.02 -8.01
C SER A 51 -3.69 -9.89 -7.06
N ILE A 52 -3.06 -10.97 -6.69
CA ILE A 52 -2.00 -10.98 -5.67
C ILE A 52 -0.62 -10.92 -6.32
N TYR A 53 0.17 -9.95 -5.90
CA TYR A 53 1.58 -9.82 -6.28
C TYR A 53 2.48 -10.60 -5.33
N ARG A 54 2.24 -10.48 -4.01
CA ARG A 54 3.05 -11.14 -2.97
C ARG A 54 2.24 -11.34 -1.70
N ILE A 55 2.49 -12.47 -1.03
CA ILE A 55 2.06 -12.74 0.33
C ILE A 55 3.32 -13.05 1.15
N SER A 56 3.42 -12.47 2.35
CA SER A 56 4.42 -12.82 3.36
C SER A 56 3.65 -13.12 4.65
N GLY A 57 3.88 -14.28 5.27
CA GLY A 57 3.09 -14.76 6.39
C GLY A 57 1.71 -15.28 5.98
N HIS A 58 0.68 -14.98 6.76
CA HIS A 58 -0.68 -15.48 6.58
C HIS A 58 -1.67 -14.36 6.25
N ALA A 59 -2.42 -14.54 5.17
CA ALA A 59 -3.51 -13.65 4.79
C ALA A 59 -4.75 -14.46 4.41
N THR A 60 -5.93 -13.88 4.59
CA THR A 60 -7.20 -14.51 4.18
C THR A 60 -8.03 -13.57 3.33
N VAL A 61 -8.81 -14.16 2.42
CA VAL A 61 -9.84 -13.47 1.63
C VAL A 61 -11.18 -14.12 1.97
N ASN A 62 -12.11 -13.34 2.50
CA ASN A 62 -13.42 -13.83 2.98
C ASN A 62 -13.29 -15.01 3.97
N GLY A 63 -12.28 -14.96 4.86
CA GLY A 63 -12.01 -15.98 5.87
C GLY A 63 -11.35 -17.26 5.34
N LYS A 64 -10.99 -17.33 4.05
CA LYS A 64 -10.24 -18.44 3.46
C LYS A 64 -8.80 -18.04 3.25
N GLU A 65 -7.85 -18.94 3.48
CA GLU A 65 -6.42 -18.70 3.24
C GLU A 65 -6.18 -18.21 1.82
N ALA A 66 -5.45 -17.12 1.70
CA ALA A 66 -5.10 -16.52 0.42
C ALA A 66 -3.87 -17.22 -0.18
N MET A 67 -4.01 -17.69 -1.42
CA MET A 67 -2.94 -18.28 -2.21
C MET A 67 -2.53 -17.30 -3.32
N PRO A 68 -1.33 -17.44 -3.93
CA PRO A 68 -0.87 -16.52 -4.98
C PRO A 68 -1.82 -16.36 -6.17
N ASP A 69 -2.64 -17.38 -6.46
CA ASP A 69 -3.65 -17.40 -7.52
C ASP A 69 -5.04 -16.96 -7.04
N THR A 70 -5.22 -16.68 -5.75
CA THR A 70 -6.48 -16.17 -5.21
C THR A 70 -6.84 -14.85 -5.86
N ARG A 71 -8.05 -14.79 -6.42
CA ARG A 71 -8.60 -13.56 -7.00
C ARG A 71 -9.29 -12.74 -5.93
N ILE A 72 -8.93 -11.46 -5.84
CA ILE A 72 -9.58 -10.47 -4.96
C ILE A 72 -10.42 -9.55 -5.83
N ILE A 73 -11.68 -9.36 -5.47
CA ILE A 73 -12.63 -8.54 -6.21
C ILE A 73 -13.29 -7.49 -5.30
N PRO A 74 -13.91 -6.43 -5.86
CA PRO A 74 -14.72 -5.51 -5.06
C PRO A 74 -15.84 -6.26 -4.31
N GLY A 75 -15.99 -5.96 -3.03
CA GLY A 75 -16.88 -6.65 -2.09
C GLY A 75 -16.19 -7.63 -1.15
N ASP A 76 -14.93 -8.00 -1.44
CA ASP A 76 -14.18 -8.92 -0.59
C ASP A 76 -13.67 -8.26 0.68
N THR A 77 -13.43 -9.12 1.68
CA THR A 77 -12.74 -8.79 2.92
C THR A 77 -11.37 -9.44 2.92
N VAL A 78 -10.32 -8.66 3.15
CA VAL A 78 -8.93 -9.13 3.22
C VAL A 78 -8.41 -8.93 4.63
N GLN A 79 -7.81 -9.97 5.20
CA GLN A 79 -7.21 -9.92 6.54
C GLN A 79 -5.79 -10.46 6.51
N THR A 80 -4.93 -9.89 7.34
CA THR A 80 -3.57 -10.35 7.59
C THR A 80 -3.40 -10.72 9.05
N ALA A 81 -2.61 -11.74 9.32
CA ALA A 81 -2.21 -12.10 10.68
C ALA A 81 -1.02 -11.22 11.14
N LYS A 82 -0.59 -11.44 12.38
CA LYS A 82 0.63 -10.85 12.91
C LYS A 82 1.84 -11.19 12.02
N ASP A 83 2.76 -10.23 11.90
CA ASP A 83 4.00 -10.36 11.09
C ASP A 83 3.73 -10.75 9.62
N SER A 84 2.57 -10.35 9.08
CA SER A 84 2.13 -10.73 7.74
C SER A 84 1.88 -9.51 6.86
N GLU A 85 2.01 -9.69 5.54
CA GLU A 85 1.78 -8.64 4.56
C GLU A 85 1.23 -9.26 3.26
N ILE A 86 0.27 -8.59 2.65
CA ILE A 86 -0.20 -8.93 1.31
C ILE A 86 -0.16 -7.71 0.39
N ILE A 87 0.41 -7.88 -0.80
CA ILE A 87 0.44 -6.87 -1.87
C ILE A 87 -0.46 -7.34 -2.99
N PHE A 88 -1.47 -6.56 -3.31
CA PHE A 88 -2.50 -6.97 -4.25
C PHE A 88 -3.11 -5.81 -5.04
N VAL A 89 -3.81 -6.15 -6.12
CA VAL A 89 -4.47 -5.23 -7.03
C VAL A 89 -5.93 -5.61 -7.18
N VAL A 90 -6.81 -4.62 -7.08
CA VAL A 90 -8.25 -4.76 -7.39
C VAL A 90 -8.64 -3.63 -8.32
N ASN A 91 -9.02 -3.96 -9.55
CA ASN A 91 -9.26 -2.99 -10.63
C ASN A 91 -8.03 -2.10 -10.89
N SER A 92 -8.14 -0.78 -10.70
CA SER A 92 -7.06 0.21 -10.83
C SER A 92 -6.43 0.61 -9.49
N HIS A 93 -6.74 -0.08 -8.42
CA HIS A 93 -6.22 0.18 -7.08
C HIS A 93 -5.18 -0.88 -6.72
N ALA A 94 -3.98 -0.45 -6.36
CA ALA A 94 -2.95 -1.32 -5.82
C ALA A 94 -2.72 -1.01 -4.35
N MET A 95 -2.53 -2.05 -3.54
CA MET A 95 -2.57 -1.98 -2.09
C MET A 95 -1.48 -2.84 -1.45
N ILE A 96 -0.89 -2.33 -0.37
CA ILE A 96 -0.10 -3.11 0.60
C ILE A 96 -0.89 -3.11 1.90
N LEU A 97 -1.40 -4.26 2.30
CA LEU A 97 -2.04 -4.47 3.59
C LEU A 97 -1.05 -5.17 4.50
N ARG A 98 -0.74 -4.54 5.64
CA ARG A 98 0.29 -5.01 6.56
C ARG A 98 -0.27 -5.87 7.67
N ASP A 99 0.57 -6.16 8.65
CA ASP A 99 0.25 -6.99 9.80
C ASP A 99 -1.01 -6.57 10.58
N ASP A 100 -1.69 -7.54 11.18
CA ASP A 100 -2.87 -7.39 12.03
C ASP A 100 -3.97 -6.50 11.42
N SER A 101 -4.14 -6.58 10.10
CA SER A 101 -5.03 -5.69 9.37
C SER A 101 -6.32 -6.38 8.93
N HIS A 102 -7.41 -5.61 8.95
CA HIS A 102 -8.73 -6.03 8.50
C HIS A 102 -9.32 -4.96 7.56
N LEU A 103 -9.34 -5.28 6.28
CA LEU A 103 -9.82 -4.43 5.20
C LEU A 103 -11.09 -4.99 4.58
N VAL A 104 -12.12 -4.17 4.46
CA VAL A 104 -13.34 -4.45 3.65
C VAL A 104 -13.32 -3.56 2.42
N ILE A 105 -13.44 -4.15 1.24
CA ILE A 105 -13.49 -3.45 -0.05
C ILE A 105 -14.96 -3.21 -0.40
N GLU A 106 -15.42 -1.97 -0.23
CA GLU A 106 -16.82 -1.60 -0.50
C GLU A 106 -17.06 -1.47 -2.01
N THR A 107 -18.26 -1.86 -2.46
CA THR A 107 -18.59 -1.91 -3.89
C THR A 107 -20.00 -1.46 -4.20
N GLU A 108 -20.18 -0.93 -5.41
CA GLU A 108 -21.48 -0.73 -6.05
C GLU A 108 -21.48 -1.34 -7.45
N LEU A 109 -22.64 -1.77 -7.90
CA LEU A 109 -22.82 -2.21 -9.28
C LEU A 109 -22.67 -1.01 -10.21
N LYS A 110 -21.83 -1.12 -11.24
CA LYS A 110 -21.76 -0.14 -12.30
C LYS A 110 -23.13 -0.07 -13.00
N LYS A 111 -23.84 1.04 -12.86
CA LYS A 111 -25.08 1.29 -13.61
C LYS A 111 -24.71 1.46 -15.08
N THR A 112 -24.62 0.38 -15.83
CA THR A 112 -24.54 0.44 -17.29
C THR A 112 -25.90 0.88 -17.82
N ALA A 113 -25.90 1.94 -18.61
CA ALA A 113 -27.11 2.46 -19.29
C ALA A 113 -27.66 1.52 -20.38
N GLN A 114 -27.24 0.26 -20.45
CA GLN A 114 -27.75 -0.74 -21.37
C GLN A 114 -28.71 -1.69 -20.65
N LYS A 115 -29.99 -1.53 -21.00
CA LYS A 115 -31.05 -2.50 -20.77
C LYS A 115 -30.66 -3.82 -21.42
N ASN A 116 -30.74 -4.90 -20.65
CA ASN A 116 -30.64 -6.32 -21.00
C ASN A 116 -29.24 -6.93 -20.79
N THR A 117 -29.08 -7.48 -19.63
CA THR A 117 -28.60 -8.82 -19.25
C THR A 117 -28.12 -8.78 -17.79
N GLU A 118 -28.77 -9.53 -16.94
CA GLU A 118 -28.45 -9.71 -15.50
C GLU A 118 -27.26 -10.66 -15.33
N GLU A 119 -26.10 -10.34 -15.88
CA GLU A 119 -24.87 -11.01 -15.47
C GLU A 119 -24.08 -10.09 -14.55
N LYS A 120 -24.04 -10.43 -13.27
CA LYS A 120 -23.13 -9.87 -12.26
C LYS A 120 -21.69 -10.31 -12.56
N SER A 121 -21.12 -9.82 -13.67
CA SER A 121 -19.70 -10.04 -13.95
C SER A 121 -18.87 -9.26 -12.93
N PRO A 122 -17.83 -9.85 -12.32
CA PRO A 122 -16.91 -9.15 -11.42
C PRO A 122 -16.29 -7.87 -12.02
N ALA A 123 -16.18 -7.82 -13.36
CA ALA A 123 -15.70 -6.64 -14.09
C ALA A 123 -16.67 -5.45 -14.06
N SER A 124 -17.94 -5.64 -13.67
CA SER A 124 -18.94 -4.57 -13.55
C SER A 124 -18.98 -3.93 -12.16
N LEU A 125 -18.25 -4.45 -11.18
CA LEU A 125 -18.20 -3.94 -9.82
C LEU A 125 -17.16 -2.83 -9.70
N LEU A 126 -17.55 -1.69 -9.14
CA LEU A 126 -16.66 -0.57 -8.82
C LEU A 126 -16.33 -0.58 -7.33
N ILE A 127 -15.09 -0.24 -7.00
CA ILE A 127 -14.73 0.10 -5.63
C ILE A 127 -15.29 1.49 -5.35
N THR A 128 -16.13 1.60 -4.32
CA THR A 128 -16.70 2.87 -3.84
C THR A 128 -16.06 3.33 -2.55
N GLY A 129 -15.49 2.37 -1.81
CA GLY A 129 -14.83 2.66 -0.56
C GLY A 129 -13.93 1.54 -0.07
N LEU A 130 -13.12 1.89 0.93
CA LEU A 130 -12.29 0.98 1.71
C LEU A 130 -12.60 1.22 3.18
N ARG A 131 -12.93 0.17 3.91
CA ARG A 131 -13.10 0.26 5.36
C ARG A 131 -11.98 -0.51 6.04
N ILE A 132 -11.12 0.24 6.74
CA ILE A 132 -10.02 -0.32 7.51
C ILE A 132 -10.48 -0.38 8.96
N LEU A 133 -10.85 -1.59 9.41
CA LEU A 133 -11.33 -1.81 10.78
C LEU A 133 -10.19 -1.73 11.77
N THR A 134 -9.05 -2.35 11.42
CA THR A 134 -7.79 -2.29 12.17
C THR A 134 -6.61 -2.41 11.21
N GLY A 135 -5.43 -2.00 11.66
CA GLY A 135 -4.16 -2.24 10.97
C GLY A 135 -3.74 -1.14 10.00
N LYS A 136 -2.97 -1.49 8.97
CA LYS A 136 -2.17 -0.55 8.18
C LYS A 136 -2.33 -0.81 6.69
N LEU A 137 -2.63 0.22 5.91
CA LEU A 137 -2.84 0.16 4.47
C LEU A 137 -2.08 1.27 3.76
N LEU A 138 -1.23 0.90 2.79
CA LEU A 138 -0.73 1.80 1.74
C LEU A 138 -1.50 1.51 0.46
N SER A 139 -2.04 2.53 -0.18
CA SER A 139 -2.85 2.36 -1.39
C SER A 139 -2.65 3.49 -2.39
N VAL A 140 -2.79 3.15 -3.68
CA VAL A 140 -2.86 4.13 -4.77
C VAL A 140 -4.18 4.00 -5.51
N SER A 141 -4.81 5.17 -5.76
CA SER A 141 -6.12 5.28 -6.40
C SER A 141 -6.18 6.59 -7.18
N ARG A 142 -5.97 6.56 -8.51
CA ARG A 142 -5.97 7.79 -9.32
C ARG A 142 -7.24 8.04 -10.10
N ASP A 143 -7.93 6.98 -10.52
CA ASP A 143 -8.94 7.09 -11.58
C ASP A 143 -10.35 7.37 -11.05
N THR A 144 -10.62 7.01 -9.81
CA THR A 144 -11.94 7.18 -9.18
C THR A 144 -11.81 7.70 -7.75
N PRO A 145 -12.60 8.71 -7.37
CA PRO A 145 -12.72 9.07 -5.97
C PRO A 145 -13.25 7.90 -5.16
N ILE A 146 -12.63 7.62 -4.02
CA ILE A 146 -13.10 6.59 -3.08
C ILE A 146 -13.24 7.17 -1.68
N ARG A 147 -14.13 6.57 -0.89
CA ARG A 147 -14.23 6.86 0.54
C ARG A 147 -13.39 5.85 1.31
N VAL A 148 -12.56 6.33 2.22
CA VAL A 148 -11.86 5.48 3.17
C VAL A 148 -12.42 5.75 4.56
N THR A 149 -12.82 4.70 5.27
CA THR A 149 -13.37 4.79 6.63
C THR A 149 -12.51 3.98 7.58
N THR A 150 -12.12 4.60 8.68
CA THR A 150 -11.39 3.99 9.79
C THR A 150 -12.22 4.04 11.07
N ALA A 151 -11.65 3.62 12.19
CA ALA A 151 -12.33 3.73 13.50
C ALA A 151 -12.65 5.18 13.88
N THR A 152 -11.80 6.15 13.53
CA THR A 152 -11.92 7.54 14.00
C THR A 152 -12.10 8.58 12.88
N ALA A 153 -11.96 8.20 11.60
CA ALA A 153 -11.97 9.13 10.48
C ALA A 153 -12.77 8.64 9.27
N THR A 154 -13.33 9.60 8.54
CA THR A 154 -13.80 9.44 7.17
C THR A 154 -12.94 10.29 6.25
N LEU A 155 -12.42 9.68 5.19
CA LEU A 155 -11.48 10.27 4.24
C LEU A 155 -12.09 10.21 2.84
N GLY A 156 -12.17 11.34 2.16
CA GLY A 156 -12.55 11.43 0.75
C GLY A 156 -11.30 11.51 -0.11
N ILE A 157 -10.95 10.45 -0.81
CA ILE A 157 -9.70 10.31 -1.56
C ILE A 157 -9.94 10.69 -3.02
N ARG A 158 -9.13 11.61 -3.56
CA ARG A 158 -9.23 12.06 -4.95
C ARG A 158 -7.86 12.01 -5.64
N GLY A 159 -7.66 10.99 -6.48
CA GLY A 159 -6.48 10.85 -7.32
C GLY A 159 -5.16 10.78 -6.56
N THR A 160 -5.09 9.98 -5.49
CA THR A 160 -3.95 10.02 -4.56
C THR A 160 -3.31 8.67 -4.31
N GLY A 161 -2.02 8.72 -3.85
CA GLY A 161 -1.43 7.72 -2.99
C GLY A 161 -1.64 8.12 -1.52
N PHE A 162 -2.02 7.18 -0.68
CA PHE A 162 -2.22 7.43 0.74
C PHE A 162 -1.77 6.25 1.60
N TYR A 163 -1.37 6.56 2.82
CA TYR A 163 -1.10 5.59 3.86
C TYR A 163 -1.98 5.87 5.07
N VAL A 164 -2.51 4.82 5.68
CA VAL A 164 -3.38 4.90 6.85
C VAL A 164 -3.08 3.79 7.84
N GLU A 165 -3.07 4.13 9.13
CA GLU A 165 -3.12 3.18 10.24
C GLU A 165 -4.40 3.42 11.02
N SER A 166 -5.13 2.36 11.34
CA SER A 166 -6.40 2.40 12.04
C SER A 166 -6.31 1.61 13.34
N ASP A 167 -6.36 2.33 14.44
CA ASP A 167 -6.57 1.80 15.78
C ASP A 167 -7.91 2.27 16.34
N PRO A 168 -8.47 1.62 17.37
CA PRO A 168 -9.80 1.97 17.91
C PRO A 168 -9.95 3.43 18.34
N ALA A 169 -8.88 4.05 18.84
CA ALA A 169 -8.90 5.43 19.36
C ALA A 169 -8.17 6.44 18.48
N LEU A 170 -7.37 5.99 17.51
CA LEU A 170 -6.49 6.85 16.74
C LEU A 170 -6.37 6.36 15.30
N THR A 171 -6.48 7.28 14.36
CA THR A 171 -6.07 7.06 12.97
C THR A 171 -4.85 7.91 12.67
N TYR A 172 -3.80 7.29 12.10
CA TYR A 172 -2.76 8.00 11.37
C TYR A 172 -3.14 8.03 9.89
N PHE A 173 -2.95 9.18 9.24
CA PHE A 173 -3.24 9.34 7.83
C PHE A 173 -2.19 10.23 7.14
N CYS A 174 -1.62 9.74 6.05
CA CYS A 174 -0.71 10.49 5.19
C CYS A 174 -1.27 10.52 3.75
N THR A 175 -1.51 11.72 3.23
CA THR A 175 -1.71 11.93 1.80
C THR A 175 -0.33 11.97 1.16
N CYS A 176 0.09 10.87 0.52
CA CYS A 176 1.43 10.80 -0.09
C CYS A 176 1.55 11.76 -1.28
N TYR A 177 0.49 11.88 -2.07
CA TYR A 177 0.32 12.88 -3.14
C TYR A 177 -1.18 12.97 -3.50
N GLY A 178 -1.60 14.10 -4.11
CA GLY A 178 -2.98 14.35 -4.53
C GLY A 178 -3.80 15.05 -3.44
N THR A 179 -5.10 14.82 -3.41
CA THR A 179 -6.02 15.54 -2.53
C THR A 179 -6.85 14.59 -1.69
N ALA A 180 -6.99 14.88 -0.40
CA ALA A 180 -7.84 14.16 0.52
C ALA A 180 -8.67 15.11 1.39
N ASP A 181 -9.97 14.84 1.52
CA ASP A 181 -10.84 15.47 2.50
C ASP A 181 -10.88 14.59 3.74
N VAL A 182 -10.56 15.15 4.90
CA VAL A 182 -10.45 14.43 6.17
C VAL A 182 -11.48 14.97 7.15
N ALA A 183 -12.28 14.07 7.74
CA ALA A 183 -13.25 14.41 8.78
C ALA A 183 -13.14 13.42 9.95
N ALA A 184 -13.13 13.95 11.18
CA ALA A 184 -13.19 13.12 12.38
C ALA A 184 -14.63 12.62 12.61
N ILE A 185 -14.79 11.33 12.96
CA ILE A 185 -16.10 10.73 13.19
C ILE A 185 -16.71 11.25 14.50
N ALA A 186 -15.92 11.30 15.57
CA ALA A 186 -16.38 11.75 16.89
C ALA A 186 -16.64 13.26 16.98
N ASP A 187 -16.04 14.06 16.08
CA ASP A 187 -16.18 15.51 16.01
C ASP A 187 -16.38 15.97 14.56
N PRO A 188 -17.60 15.90 14.03
CA PRO A 188 -17.90 16.25 12.63
C PRO A 188 -17.55 17.69 12.24
N GLY A 189 -17.34 18.58 13.22
CA GLY A 189 -16.83 19.92 13.00
C GLY A 189 -15.33 19.98 12.69
N SER A 190 -14.58 18.97 13.14
CA SER A 190 -13.17 18.80 12.84
C SER A 190 -13.00 18.17 11.46
N LYS A 191 -12.75 19.02 10.46
CA LYS A 191 -12.53 18.62 9.07
C LYS A 191 -11.46 19.49 8.41
N THR A 192 -10.74 18.92 7.48
CA THR A 192 -9.71 19.62 6.69
C THR A 192 -9.53 18.98 5.34
N THR A 193 -9.09 19.75 4.35
CA THR A 193 -8.63 19.24 3.05
C THR A 193 -7.12 19.31 3.01
N ILE A 194 -6.49 18.24 2.56
CA ILE A 194 -5.04 18.14 2.35
C ILE A 194 -4.80 18.05 0.83
N GLU A 195 -3.97 18.96 0.33
CA GLU A 195 -3.30 18.82 -0.96
C GLU A 195 -1.84 18.53 -0.67
N SER A 196 -1.33 17.44 -1.22
CA SER A 196 0.05 17.02 -1.00
C SER A 196 0.73 16.75 -2.34
N LYS A 197 1.97 17.18 -2.46
CA LYS A 197 2.85 16.82 -3.57
C LYS A 197 3.72 15.61 -3.20
N HIS A 198 4.19 15.58 -1.96
CA HIS A 198 5.07 14.52 -1.47
C HIS A 198 5.08 14.49 0.07
N HIS A 199 4.10 13.77 0.67
CA HIS A 199 3.97 13.58 2.13
C HIS A 199 3.91 14.87 2.97
N ASP A 200 3.39 15.95 2.43
CA ASP A 200 3.57 17.30 3.00
C ASP A 200 2.92 17.50 4.39
N ARG A 201 1.84 16.79 4.68
CA ARG A 201 1.09 17.02 5.92
C ARG A 201 0.39 15.76 6.43
N PRO A 202 1.11 14.82 7.05
CA PRO A 202 0.48 13.70 7.76
C PRO A 202 -0.34 14.18 8.96
N LEU A 203 -1.37 13.40 9.33
CA LEU A 203 -2.32 13.73 10.38
C LEU A 203 -2.51 12.58 11.36
N TYR A 204 -2.76 12.91 12.63
CA TYR A 204 -3.45 12.06 13.58
C TYR A 204 -4.90 12.51 13.72
N ILE A 205 -5.83 11.55 13.77
CA ILE A 205 -7.25 11.78 14.01
C ILE A 205 -7.64 10.93 15.22
N ALA A 206 -7.91 11.59 16.36
CA ALA A 206 -8.22 10.93 17.63
C ALA A 206 -9.73 10.98 17.93
N SER A 207 -10.25 9.92 18.58
CA SER A 207 -11.65 9.84 18.99
C SER A 207 -11.95 10.55 20.31
N ASP A 208 -10.93 10.68 21.19
CA ASP A 208 -11.04 11.17 22.56
C ASP A 208 -10.52 12.60 22.77
N ALA A 209 -10.21 13.30 21.68
CA ALA A 209 -9.73 14.67 21.75
C ALA A 209 -10.84 15.64 22.15
N GLU A 210 -10.44 16.77 22.76
CA GLU A 210 -11.34 17.89 22.98
C GLU A 210 -11.96 18.37 21.65
N ARG A 211 -13.19 18.85 21.71
CA ARG A 211 -13.92 19.36 20.53
C ARG A 211 -13.09 20.38 19.76
N GLY A 212 -12.95 20.18 18.46
CA GLY A 212 -12.13 21.00 17.57
C GLY A 212 -10.63 20.64 17.56
N LYS A 213 -10.19 19.66 18.35
CA LYS A 213 -8.78 19.19 18.42
C LYS A 213 -8.58 17.74 17.96
N SER A 214 -9.61 17.13 17.39
CA SER A 214 -9.54 15.73 16.93
C SER A 214 -8.53 15.52 15.82
N ILE A 215 -8.24 16.52 14.98
CA ILE A 215 -7.27 16.45 13.89
C ILE A 215 -6.04 17.28 14.26
N ARG A 216 -4.85 16.65 14.22
CA ARG A 216 -3.56 17.28 14.49
C ARG A 216 -2.47 16.81 13.53
N ASN A 217 -1.42 17.61 13.33
CA ASN A 217 -0.30 17.22 12.50
C ASN A 217 0.44 16.01 13.10
N ALA A 218 0.96 15.16 12.23
CA ALA A 218 1.74 13.97 12.56
C ALA A 218 3.09 14.00 11.83
N PRO A 219 4.11 13.27 12.32
CA PRO A 219 5.33 13.04 11.57
C PRO A 219 5.07 12.08 10.39
N PHE A 220 5.98 12.05 9.42
CA PHE A 220 6.00 11.04 8.38
C PHE A 220 6.54 9.72 8.96
N ILE A 221 5.77 8.64 8.87
CA ILE A 221 6.12 7.34 9.46
C ILE A 221 5.71 6.16 8.55
N ASN A 222 6.38 5.04 8.74
CA ASN A 222 5.97 3.66 8.40
C ASN A 222 5.66 3.34 6.92
N HIS A 223 5.97 4.19 5.96
CA HIS A 223 5.87 3.86 4.53
C HIS A 223 6.94 4.57 3.73
N THR A 224 7.19 4.14 2.50
CA THR A 224 8.31 4.61 1.68
C THR A 224 7.87 4.92 0.26
N ASP A 225 8.65 5.78 -0.43
CA ASP A 225 8.46 6.07 -1.86
C ASP A 225 8.69 4.84 -2.75
N GLN A 226 9.59 3.93 -2.32
CA GLN A 226 9.83 2.68 -3.04
C GLN A 226 8.59 1.78 -3.03
N GLU A 227 7.86 1.73 -1.91
CA GLU A 227 6.60 1.01 -1.82
C GLU A 227 5.51 1.66 -2.68
N LEU A 228 5.43 3.00 -2.71
CA LEU A 228 4.55 3.71 -3.62
C LEU A 228 4.90 3.43 -5.08
N ALA A 229 6.18 3.47 -5.45
CA ALA A 229 6.63 3.16 -6.80
C ALA A 229 6.31 1.71 -7.20
N LEU A 230 6.44 0.76 -6.26
CA LEU A 230 6.04 -0.63 -6.48
C LEU A 230 4.55 -0.73 -6.82
N ILE A 231 3.66 -0.22 -5.95
CA ILE A 231 2.23 -0.39 -6.18
C ILE A 231 1.70 0.43 -7.36
N GLU A 232 2.32 1.57 -7.69
CA GLU A 232 2.03 2.28 -8.93
C GLU A 232 2.41 1.45 -10.18
N ALA A 233 3.58 0.82 -10.15
CA ALA A 233 4.00 -0.05 -11.25
C ALA A 233 3.06 -1.23 -11.46
N LEU A 234 2.51 -1.83 -10.38
CA LEU A 234 1.56 -2.95 -10.47
C LEU A 234 0.26 -2.60 -11.21
N VAL A 235 -0.13 -1.34 -11.23
CA VAL A 235 -1.28 -0.85 -12.01
C VAL A 235 -0.86 -0.12 -13.30
N GLY A 236 0.42 -0.24 -13.69
CA GLY A 236 0.97 0.30 -14.94
C GLY A 236 1.15 1.82 -14.93
N ARG A 237 1.45 2.39 -13.77
CA ARG A 237 1.66 3.82 -13.57
C ARG A 237 3.05 4.09 -12.97
N THR A 238 3.41 5.37 -12.87
CA THR A 238 4.59 5.88 -12.18
C THR A 238 4.17 6.87 -11.11
N THR A 239 4.99 7.04 -10.08
CA THR A 239 4.79 8.07 -9.06
C THR A 239 4.79 9.46 -9.71
N PRO A 240 3.99 10.41 -9.21
CA PRO A 240 3.95 11.77 -9.77
C PRO A 240 5.13 12.65 -9.32
N PHE A 241 6.01 12.13 -8.50
CA PHE A 241 7.23 12.80 -8.02
C PHE A 241 8.48 12.04 -8.45
N VAL A 242 9.58 12.76 -8.59
CA VAL A 242 10.89 12.20 -8.94
C VAL A 242 11.63 11.94 -7.63
N PHE A 243 12.26 10.77 -7.52
CA PHE A 243 13.19 10.49 -6.42
C PHE A 243 14.39 11.43 -6.57
N GLU A 244 14.62 12.31 -5.60
CA GLU A 244 15.87 13.05 -5.52
C GLU A 244 16.99 12.05 -5.22
N ASN A 245 18.09 12.14 -5.97
CA ASN A 245 19.22 11.21 -5.94
C ASN A 245 19.62 10.84 -4.50
N ASP A 246 19.64 9.55 -4.20
CA ASP A 246 20.32 8.83 -3.09
C ASP A 246 20.19 9.36 -1.64
N ALA A 247 19.50 10.47 -1.40
CA ALA A 247 19.36 11.07 -0.07
C ALA A 247 18.11 10.58 0.69
N TYR A 248 17.35 9.63 0.15
CA TYR A 248 16.14 9.16 0.78
C TYR A 248 16.43 8.13 1.88
N SER A 249 16.56 8.62 3.10
CA SER A 249 16.47 7.77 4.30
C SER A 249 15.00 7.64 4.70
N ALA A 250 14.31 6.64 4.17
CA ALA A 250 13.00 6.26 4.67
C ALA A 250 13.08 5.97 6.18
N PRO A 251 12.09 6.39 6.99
CA PRO A 251 12.02 5.96 8.36
C PRO A 251 11.99 4.43 8.38
N ARG A 252 12.92 3.83 9.12
CA ARG A 252 13.00 2.37 9.27
C ARG A 252 11.71 1.88 9.92
N ARG A 253 11.20 0.76 9.44
CA ARG A 253 10.15 0.04 10.15
C ARG A 253 10.72 -0.44 11.47
N ASP A 254 10.15 -0.03 12.58
CA ASP A 254 10.33 -0.69 13.86
C ASP A 254 9.42 -1.93 13.83
N TYR A 255 10.05 -3.12 13.75
CA TYR A 255 9.39 -4.41 13.85
C TYR A 255 9.32 -4.85 15.31
#